data_30528e94fca403988f3798956e0c1689
#
_entry.id   30528e94fca403988f3798956e0c1689
#
_cell.length_a   1.000
_cell.length_b   1.000
_cell.length_c   1.000
_cell.angle_alpha   90.00
_cell.angle_beta   90.00
_cell.angle_gamma   90.00
#
_symmetry.space_group_name_H-M   'P 1'
#
loop_
_entity.id
_entity.type
_entity.pdbx_description
1 polymer ?
#
loop_
_entity_poly.entity_id
_entity_poly.type
_entity_poly.pdbx_seq_one_letter_code
_entity_poly.pdbx_strand_id
1 'polypeptide(L)'
;SLTLAWVSLAGPTTNGAQRWISLLGIQFQPSELGKGTLVLAVAQILSATQTGNGADKKALKIIAIASAFIVPFIFIENLSTAVLLCVVVYMMMILGRVPVAQLGKILGVVVVLAGSLLAFVLIFGHTKPTNTQEQGFTETVTEEKTDKSSFAKIFHRADTWKSRIFKFVKHEEVPPEKFDLDKDAQVGHANIAIASSNIIGQGPGNSVQRDFLSQAFSDFIYAVIIEEMGIFGAIFVALLYVVLLFRTGKIAKLCENNFPPFLAMGLALLLVTQALFNMCVAVGLVPVTGQPLPLISKGGTSTIINCIFIGAIISVSRTAKKAENVAKSGETEKK
;
A
#
# COMPACT_ATOMS: atom_id res chain seq x y z
N SER A 1 9.78 -15.08 2.13
CA SER A 1 10.00 -14.98 3.60
C SER A 1 11.48 -14.85 3.97
N LEU A 2 12.41 -15.63 3.40
CA LEU A 2 13.84 -15.52 3.71
C LEU A 2 14.44 -14.15 3.40
N THR A 3 14.09 -13.53 2.27
CA THR A 3 14.55 -12.19 1.89
C THR A 3 13.98 -11.09 2.82
N LEU A 4 12.74 -11.23 3.26
CA LEU A 4 12.12 -10.32 4.24
C LEU A 4 12.80 -10.46 5.61
N ALA A 5 13.07 -11.68 6.07
CA ALA A 5 13.79 -11.94 7.31
C ALA A 5 15.23 -11.41 7.24
N TRP A 6 15.91 -11.59 6.11
CA TRP A 6 17.26 -11.06 5.90
C TRP A 6 17.30 -9.54 6.01
N VAL A 7 16.36 -8.82 5.37
CA VAL A 7 16.32 -7.35 5.39
C VAL A 7 16.03 -6.82 6.77
N SER A 8 15.12 -7.45 7.51
CA SER A 8 14.82 -7.03 8.89
C SER A 8 15.98 -7.21 9.85
N LEU A 9 16.93 -8.12 9.54
CA LEU A 9 18.08 -8.44 10.38
C LEU A 9 19.37 -7.75 9.94
N ALA A 10 19.63 -7.63 8.63
CA ALA A 10 20.93 -7.23 8.08
C ALA A 10 20.87 -6.20 6.94
N GLY A 11 19.72 -5.63 6.63
CA GLY A 11 19.56 -4.65 5.54
C GLY A 11 20.18 -3.27 5.87
N PRO A 12 20.64 -2.51 4.87
CA PRO A 12 21.12 -1.15 5.06
C PRO A 12 19.99 -0.23 5.57
N THR A 13 20.32 0.64 6.53
CA THR A 13 19.39 1.61 7.09
C THR A 13 19.30 2.85 6.18
N THR A 14 18.13 3.11 5.62
CA THR A 14 17.84 4.34 4.90
C THR A 14 16.67 5.05 5.59
N ASN A 15 16.84 6.30 6.00
CA ASN A 15 15.85 7.08 6.75
C ASN A 15 15.31 6.35 8.01
N GLY A 16 16.19 5.68 8.76
CA GLY A 16 15.84 4.96 10.00
C GLY A 16 15.09 3.66 9.81
N ALA A 17 14.93 3.16 8.58
CA ALA A 17 14.29 1.89 8.28
C ALA A 17 15.12 1.03 7.33
N GLN A 18 15.23 -0.26 7.64
CA GLN A 18 15.88 -1.26 6.79
C GLN A 18 14.84 -1.79 5.80
N ARG A 19 14.68 -1.12 4.64
CA ARG A 19 13.62 -1.47 3.66
C ARG A 19 14.16 -1.92 2.31
N TRP A 20 15.43 -1.61 2.02
CA TRP A 20 16.02 -1.77 0.71
C TRP A 20 17.18 -2.76 0.75
N ILE A 21 17.26 -3.62 -0.26
CA ILE A 21 18.45 -4.41 -0.56
C ILE A 21 19.07 -3.79 -1.81
N SER A 22 20.36 -3.49 -1.76
CA SER A 22 21.14 -3.15 -2.96
C SER A 22 21.66 -4.44 -3.58
N LEU A 23 21.13 -4.80 -4.74
CA LEU A 23 21.60 -5.95 -5.51
C LEU A 23 22.09 -5.42 -6.87
N LEU A 24 23.38 -5.58 -7.17
CA LEU A 24 24.01 -5.13 -8.43
C LEU A 24 23.74 -3.62 -8.75
N GLY A 25 23.70 -2.76 -7.73
CA GLY A 25 23.43 -1.33 -7.91
C GLY A 25 21.95 -0.95 -8.03
N ILE A 26 21.04 -1.92 -8.05
CA ILE A 26 19.60 -1.69 -8.07
C ILE A 26 19.06 -1.84 -6.64
N GLN A 27 18.38 -0.81 -6.15
CA GLN A 27 17.72 -0.86 -4.85
C GLN A 27 16.39 -1.61 -4.99
N PHE A 28 16.29 -2.74 -4.28
CA PHE A 28 15.14 -3.62 -4.30
C PHE A 28 14.44 -3.63 -2.94
N GLN A 29 13.12 -3.51 -2.96
CA GLN A 29 12.29 -3.58 -1.74
C GLN A 29 11.58 -4.94 -1.65
N PRO A 30 12.02 -5.85 -0.75
CA PRO A 30 11.45 -7.20 -0.64
C PRO A 30 9.98 -7.26 -0.27
N SER A 31 9.46 -6.25 0.44
CA SER A 31 8.04 -6.18 0.79
C SER A 31 7.13 -6.09 -0.42
N GLU A 32 7.60 -5.51 -1.54
CA GLU A 32 6.83 -5.47 -2.80
C GLU A 32 6.59 -6.88 -3.36
N LEU A 33 7.63 -7.72 -3.39
CA LEU A 33 7.48 -9.15 -3.76
C LEU A 33 6.65 -9.91 -2.73
N GLY A 34 6.84 -9.62 -1.44
CA GLY A 34 6.08 -10.26 -0.36
C GLY A 34 4.57 -10.07 -0.52
N LYS A 35 4.13 -8.87 -0.94
CA LYS A 35 2.72 -8.60 -1.24
C LYS A 35 2.18 -9.51 -2.35
N GLY A 36 2.88 -9.56 -3.49
CA GLY A 36 2.49 -10.41 -4.62
C GLY A 36 2.50 -11.90 -4.29
N THR A 37 3.50 -12.35 -3.53
CA THR A 37 3.62 -13.74 -3.08
C THR A 37 2.46 -14.15 -2.18
N LEU A 38 2.04 -13.27 -1.25
CA LEU A 38 0.89 -13.57 -0.40
C LEU A 38 -0.41 -13.61 -1.21
N VAL A 39 -0.61 -12.68 -2.14
CA VAL A 39 -1.77 -12.71 -3.05
C VAL A 39 -1.82 -14.00 -3.85
N LEU A 40 -0.69 -14.45 -4.39
CA LEU A 40 -0.56 -15.72 -5.12
C LEU A 40 -0.93 -16.92 -4.23
N ALA A 41 -0.39 -16.96 -3.01
CA ALA A 41 -0.66 -18.03 -2.04
C ALA A 41 -2.16 -18.06 -1.66
N VAL A 42 -2.76 -16.90 -1.37
CA VAL A 42 -4.19 -16.80 -1.04
C VAL A 42 -5.07 -17.21 -2.23
N ALA A 43 -4.72 -16.81 -3.46
CA ALA A 43 -5.42 -17.23 -4.67
C ALA A 43 -5.38 -18.77 -4.84
N GLN A 44 -4.22 -19.38 -4.60
CA GLN A 44 -4.06 -20.83 -4.67
C GLN A 44 -4.87 -21.55 -3.58
N ILE A 45 -4.83 -21.06 -2.35
CA ILE A 45 -5.59 -21.63 -1.22
C ILE A 45 -7.09 -21.54 -1.50
N LEU A 46 -7.58 -20.37 -1.90
CA LEU A 46 -8.99 -20.18 -2.24
C LEU A 46 -9.41 -21.08 -3.38
N SER A 47 -8.59 -21.22 -4.42
CA SER A 47 -8.88 -22.12 -5.55
C SER A 47 -8.96 -23.59 -5.12
N ALA A 48 -7.99 -24.05 -4.34
CA ALA A 48 -7.91 -25.44 -3.88
C ALA A 48 -9.01 -25.82 -2.86
N THR A 49 -9.55 -24.83 -2.16
CA THR A 49 -10.58 -25.05 -1.12
C THR A 49 -12.00 -24.73 -1.59
N GLN A 50 -12.18 -24.39 -2.88
CA GLN A 50 -13.52 -24.15 -3.43
C GLN A 50 -14.36 -25.43 -3.42
N THR A 51 -15.56 -25.30 -2.86
CA THR A 51 -16.64 -26.28 -2.92
C THR A 51 -17.83 -25.67 -3.66
N GLY A 52 -18.84 -26.42 -4.01
CA GLY A 52 -19.99 -25.90 -4.78
C GLY A 52 -20.66 -24.65 -4.20
N ASN A 53 -20.53 -24.41 -2.89
CA ASN A 53 -21.14 -23.29 -2.17
C ASN A 53 -20.15 -22.21 -1.72
N GLY A 54 -18.87 -22.28 -2.10
CA GLY A 54 -17.83 -21.35 -1.70
C GLY A 54 -16.61 -22.05 -1.09
N ALA A 55 -15.72 -21.30 -0.43
CA ALA A 55 -14.53 -21.87 0.19
C ALA A 55 -14.85 -22.68 1.46
N ASP A 56 -14.17 -23.81 1.64
CA ASP A 56 -14.27 -24.64 2.85
C ASP A 56 -13.82 -23.85 4.09
N LYS A 57 -14.37 -24.23 5.26
CA LYS A 57 -13.97 -23.67 6.57
C LYS A 57 -12.46 -23.75 6.86
N LYS A 58 -11.77 -24.72 6.26
CA LYS A 58 -10.31 -24.89 6.38
C LYS A 58 -9.52 -23.80 5.67
N ALA A 59 -10.09 -23.17 4.62
CA ALA A 59 -9.43 -22.10 3.86
C ALA A 59 -8.93 -20.99 4.77
N LEU A 60 -9.77 -20.53 5.70
CA LEU A 60 -9.41 -19.49 6.66
C LEU A 60 -8.14 -19.82 7.47
N LYS A 61 -8.07 -21.03 8.03
CA LYS A 61 -6.93 -21.45 8.85
C LYS A 61 -5.63 -21.42 8.03
N ILE A 62 -5.67 -21.90 6.79
CA ILE A 62 -4.50 -21.96 5.91
C ILE A 62 -4.09 -20.54 5.49
N ILE A 63 -5.05 -19.67 5.13
CA ILE A 63 -4.79 -18.26 4.80
C ILE A 63 -4.19 -17.52 6.00
N ALA A 64 -4.72 -17.74 7.21
CA ALA A 64 -4.20 -17.14 8.44
C ALA A 64 -2.75 -17.56 8.70
N ILE A 65 -2.41 -18.84 8.51
CA ILE A 65 -1.03 -19.33 8.64
C ILE A 65 -0.12 -18.69 7.58
N ALA A 66 -0.53 -18.67 6.31
CA ALA A 66 0.24 -18.03 5.23
C ALA A 66 0.47 -16.53 5.50
N SER A 67 -0.56 -15.83 5.98
CA SER A 67 -0.47 -14.42 6.36
C SER A 67 0.45 -14.21 7.57
N ALA A 68 0.41 -15.08 8.56
CA ALA A 68 1.27 -15.03 9.74
C ALA A 68 2.77 -15.20 9.41
N PHE A 69 3.10 -15.82 8.29
CA PHE A 69 4.49 -15.93 7.82
C PHE A 69 5.02 -14.69 7.10
N ILE A 70 4.16 -13.83 6.55
CA ILE A 70 4.59 -12.71 5.70
C ILE A 70 4.26 -11.37 6.37
N VAL A 71 3.05 -11.20 6.89
CA VAL A 71 2.55 -9.93 7.42
C VAL A 71 3.39 -9.36 8.57
N PRO A 72 3.86 -10.17 9.57
CA PRO A 72 4.66 -9.62 10.68
C PRO A 72 5.97 -9.00 10.23
N PHE A 73 6.66 -9.58 9.24
CA PHE A 73 7.89 -9.00 8.71
C PHE A 73 7.63 -7.66 8.01
N ILE A 74 6.55 -7.56 7.24
CA ILE A 74 6.14 -6.31 6.59
C ILE A 74 5.69 -5.29 7.65
N PHE A 75 4.99 -5.73 8.69
CA PHE A 75 4.52 -4.88 9.80
C PHE A 75 5.69 -4.18 10.52
N ILE A 76 6.76 -4.91 10.81
CA ILE A 76 7.97 -4.36 11.43
C ILE A 76 8.57 -3.26 10.54
N GLU A 77 8.53 -3.40 9.22
CA GLU A 77 9.09 -2.44 8.27
C GLU A 77 8.12 -1.28 7.96
N ASN A 78 6.86 -1.59 7.72
CA ASN A 78 5.84 -0.62 7.31
C ASN A 78 4.43 -1.07 7.71
N LEU A 79 3.91 -0.46 8.79
CA LEU A 79 2.56 -0.71 9.30
C LEU A 79 1.49 -0.53 8.20
N SER A 80 1.61 0.55 7.41
CA SER A 80 0.60 0.88 6.40
C SER A 80 0.53 -0.16 5.28
N THR A 81 1.68 -0.69 4.85
CA THR A 81 1.74 -1.79 3.88
C THR A 81 1.13 -3.08 4.45
N ALA A 82 1.38 -3.37 5.72
CA ALA A 82 0.82 -4.54 6.39
C ALA A 82 -0.72 -4.44 6.49
N VAL A 83 -1.23 -3.28 6.89
CA VAL A 83 -2.69 -3.02 6.97
C VAL A 83 -3.32 -3.15 5.59
N LEU A 84 -2.74 -2.50 4.57
CA LEU A 84 -3.20 -2.61 3.18
C LEU A 84 -3.27 -4.07 2.71
N LEU A 85 -2.24 -4.84 2.99
CA LEU A 85 -2.18 -6.25 2.60
C LEU A 85 -3.26 -7.09 3.32
N CYS A 86 -3.50 -6.83 4.61
CA CYS A 86 -4.59 -7.44 5.35
C CYS A 86 -5.96 -7.12 4.74
N VAL A 87 -6.20 -5.88 4.32
CA VAL A 87 -7.43 -5.46 3.63
C VAL A 87 -7.59 -6.21 2.31
N VAL A 88 -6.52 -6.34 1.51
CA VAL A 88 -6.56 -7.08 0.25
C VAL A 88 -6.87 -8.56 0.47
N VAL A 89 -6.21 -9.21 1.43
CA VAL A 89 -6.47 -10.61 1.79
C VAL A 89 -7.93 -10.79 2.26
N TYR A 90 -8.43 -9.86 3.06
CA TYR A 90 -9.83 -9.88 3.52
C TYR A 90 -10.81 -9.75 2.33
N MET A 91 -10.57 -8.84 1.39
CA MET A 91 -11.36 -8.71 0.17
C MET A 91 -11.30 -9.97 -0.71
N MET A 92 -10.13 -10.61 -0.83
CA MET A 92 -9.99 -11.89 -1.54
C MET A 92 -10.80 -13.01 -0.86
N MET A 93 -10.86 -13.06 0.46
CA MET A 93 -11.69 -14.02 1.19
C MET A 93 -13.19 -13.79 0.94
N ILE A 94 -13.64 -12.52 0.84
CA ILE A 94 -15.02 -12.19 0.44
C ILE A 94 -15.30 -12.72 -0.97
N LEU A 95 -14.41 -12.47 -1.94
CA LEU A 95 -14.53 -12.96 -3.31
C LEU A 95 -14.54 -14.49 -3.38
N GLY A 96 -13.75 -15.15 -2.53
CA GLY A 96 -13.72 -16.61 -2.40
C GLY A 96 -14.92 -17.20 -1.68
N ARG A 97 -15.89 -16.37 -1.25
CA ARG A 97 -17.09 -16.79 -0.53
C ARG A 97 -16.77 -17.61 0.73
N VAL A 98 -15.76 -17.16 1.49
CA VAL A 98 -15.50 -17.72 2.82
C VAL A 98 -16.71 -17.45 3.71
N PRO A 99 -17.13 -18.39 4.59
CA PRO A 99 -18.33 -18.24 5.41
C PRO A 99 -18.34 -16.93 6.21
N VAL A 100 -19.44 -16.18 6.13
CA VAL A 100 -19.59 -14.83 6.72
C VAL A 100 -19.30 -14.83 8.23
N ALA A 101 -19.68 -15.90 8.93
CA ALA A 101 -19.38 -16.05 10.36
C ALA A 101 -17.88 -16.08 10.67
N GLN A 102 -17.06 -16.60 9.76
CA GLN A 102 -15.60 -16.61 9.89
C GLN A 102 -15.01 -15.24 9.55
N LEU A 103 -15.52 -14.58 8.51
CA LEU A 103 -15.13 -13.21 8.14
C LEU A 103 -15.43 -12.23 9.29
N GLY A 104 -16.59 -12.35 9.93
CA GLY A 104 -16.94 -11.53 11.08
C GLY A 104 -16.00 -11.75 12.28
N LYS A 105 -15.58 -13.00 12.54
CA LYS A 105 -14.59 -13.29 13.59
C LYS A 105 -13.23 -12.65 13.31
N ILE A 106 -12.75 -12.71 12.05
CA ILE A 106 -11.50 -12.05 11.68
C ILE A 106 -11.61 -10.54 11.86
N LEU A 107 -12.69 -9.94 11.37
CA LEU A 107 -12.90 -8.51 11.51
C LEU A 107 -12.89 -8.11 13.00
N GLY A 108 -13.56 -8.87 13.86
CA GLY A 108 -13.54 -8.67 15.31
C GLY A 108 -12.12 -8.75 15.88
N VAL A 109 -11.33 -9.76 15.51
CA VAL A 109 -9.93 -9.91 15.95
C VAL A 109 -9.08 -8.74 15.45
N VAL A 110 -9.22 -8.33 14.19
CA VAL A 110 -8.49 -7.20 13.62
C VAL A 110 -8.83 -5.90 14.35
N VAL A 111 -10.10 -5.65 14.65
CA VAL A 111 -10.54 -4.45 15.39
C VAL A 111 -9.96 -4.45 16.80
N VAL A 112 -9.98 -5.59 17.51
CA VAL A 112 -9.38 -5.71 18.85
C VAL A 112 -7.86 -5.49 18.80
N LEU A 113 -7.16 -6.07 17.83
CA LEU A 113 -5.71 -5.88 17.65
C LEU A 113 -5.38 -4.43 17.28
N ALA A 114 -6.14 -3.80 16.40
CA ALA A 114 -5.96 -2.40 16.06
C ALA A 114 -6.21 -1.48 17.26
N GLY A 115 -7.26 -1.74 18.04
CA GLY A 115 -7.55 -1.00 19.27
C GLY A 115 -6.47 -1.19 20.34
N SER A 116 -5.96 -2.42 20.53
CA SER A 116 -4.86 -2.68 21.47
C SER A 116 -3.55 -2.04 21.03
N LEU A 117 -3.25 -2.04 19.72
CA LEU A 117 -2.09 -1.34 19.17
C LEU A 117 -2.21 0.18 19.37
N LEU A 118 -3.39 0.74 19.09
CA LEU A 118 -3.63 2.16 19.31
C LEU A 118 -3.48 2.52 20.79
N ALA A 119 -4.06 1.74 21.70
CA ALA A 119 -3.90 1.92 23.14
C ALA A 119 -2.42 1.83 23.57
N PHE A 120 -1.67 0.85 23.04
CA PHE A 120 -0.24 0.71 23.28
C PHE A 120 0.54 1.95 22.82
N VAL A 121 0.28 2.44 21.61
CA VAL A 121 0.93 3.63 21.06
C VAL A 121 0.59 4.88 21.86
N LEU A 122 -0.65 5.02 22.35
CA LEU A 122 -1.06 6.17 23.15
C LEU A 122 -0.43 6.15 24.55
N ILE A 123 -0.30 4.96 25.18
CA ILE A 123 0.22 4.81 26.54
C ILE A 123 1.75 4.88 26.55
N PHE A 124 2.42 4.14 25.67
CA PHE A 124 3.88 3.95 25.68
C PHE A 124 4.66 4.87 24.73
N GLY A 125 4.00 5.46 23.73
CA GLY A 125 4.66 6.40 22.82
C GLY A 125 4.97 7.70 23.55
N HIS A 126 6.23 8.17 23.47
CA HIS A 126 6.65 9.45 24.00
C HIS A 126 6.55 10.52 22.91
N THR A 127 5.80 11.59 23.18
CA THR A 127 5.92 12.82 22.40
C THR A 127 7.14 13.58 22.92
N LYS A 128 8.24 13.58 22.17
CA LYS A 128 9.34 14.49 22.49
C LYS A 128 8.84 15.93 22.29
N PRO A 129 8.83 16.78 23.33
CA PRO A 129 8.61 18.20 23.13
C PRO A 129 9.77 18.72 22.27
N THR A 130 9.46 19.34 21.13
CA THR A 130 10.46 20.00 20.31
C THR A 130 10.90 21.26 21.05
N ASN A 131 11.95 21.15 21.88
CA ASN A 131 12.62 22.31 22.40
C ASN A 131 13.30 23.00 21.22
N THR A 132 12.76 24.14 20.87
CA THR A 132 13.39 25.13 20.01
C THR A 132 14.61 25.69 20.75
N GLN A 133 15.79 25.18 20.42
CA GLN A 133 17.04 25.92 20.61
C GLN A 133 17.85 25.80 19.34
N GLU A 134 18.11 26.96 18.78
CA GLU A 134 19.09 27.23 17.75
C GLU A 134 20.38 26.45 18.04
N GLN A 135 20.75 25.55 17.13
CA GLN A 135 22.15 25.15 17.03
C GLN A 135 22.50 25.06 15.55
N GLY A 136 23.44 25.93 15.23
CA GLY A 136 24.05 26.10 13.94
C GLY A 136 24.67 24.81 13.40
N PHE A 137 24.80 24.82 12.10
CA PHE A 137 25.53 23.89 11.27
C PHE A 137 26.82 23.41 11.92
N THR A 138 26.83 22.21 12.46
CA THR A 138 28.02 21.38 12.61
C THR A 138 27.55 19.92 12.66
N GLU A 139 27.61 19.24 11.53
CA GLU A 139 27.53 17.77 11.48
C GLU A 139 28.75 17.19 12.17
N THR A 140 28.60 16.81 13.40
CA THR A 140 29.49 15.81 14.00
C THR A 140 28.82 14.45 13.91
N VAL A 141 29.26 13.68 12.93
CA VAL A 141 28.96 12.25 12.81
C VAL A 141 29.54 11.55 14.05
N THR A 142 28.71 11.36 15.06
CA THR A 142 29.04 10.44 16.15
C THR A 142 28.32 9.13 15.82
N GLU A 143 29.07 8.18 15.25
CA GLU A 143 28.68 6.76 15.15
C GLU A 143 28.57 6.18 16.57
N GLU A 144 27.43 6.30 17.20
CA GLU A 144 27.08 5.41 18.32
C GLU A 144 26.60 4.08 17.76
N LYS A 145 27.53 3.14 17.62
CA LYS A 145 27.25 1.70 17.56
C LYS A 145 26.63 1.27 18.88
N THR A 146 25.31 1.41 18.99
CA THR A 146 24.56 0.76 20.05
C THR A 146 23.80 -0.40 19.43
N ASP A 147 24.12 -1.63 19.83
CA ASP A 147 23.33 -2.84 19.58
C ASP A 147 21.90 -2.62 20.12
N LYS A 148 21.03 -2.07 19.27
CA LYS A 148 19.64 -1.86 19.64
C LYS A 148 18.89 -3.17 19.44
N SER A 149 18.60 -3.82 20.57
CA SER A 149 17.65 -4.93 20.68
C SER A 149 16.41 -4.68 19.79
N SER A 150 15.87 -5.74 19.21
CA SER A 150 14.64 -5.67 18.36
C SER A 150 13.48 -4.94 19.06
N PHE A 151 13.40 -5.01 20.37
CA PHE A 151 12.45 -4.25 21.18
C PHE A 151 12.64 -2.73 21.10
N ALA A 152 13.87 -2.24 21.13
CA ALA A 152 14.14 -0.80 21.01
C ALA A 152 13.72 -0.24 19.64
N LYS A 153 13.80 -1.04 18.58
CA LYS A 153 13.29 -0.67 17.23
C LYS A 153 11.76 -0.50 17.22
N ILE A 154 11.03 -1.34 17.95
CA ILE A 154 9.56 -1.27 18.04
C ILE A 154 9.14 -0.02 18.81
N PHE A 155 9.81 0.32 19.93
CA PHE A 155 9.51 1.52 20.70
C PHE A 155 9.78 2.80 19.90
N HIS A 156 10.90 2.88 19.18
CA HIS A 156 11.21 4.04 18.33
C HIS A 156 10.17 4.23 17.21
N ARG A 157 9.56 3.13 16.73
CA ARG A 157 8.48 3.19 15.74
C ARG A 157 7.14 3.59 16.35
N ALA A 158 6.86 3.18 17.59
CA ALA A 158 5.67 3.63 18.32
C ALA A 158 5.64 5.16 18.44
N ASP A 159 6.78 5.80 18.69
CA ASP A 159 6.92 7.26 18.72
C ASP A 159 6.60 7.90 17.35
N THR A 160 7.09 7.30 16.27
CA THR A 160 6.80 7.76 14.91
C THR A 160 5.31 7.62 14.57
N TRP A 161 4.69 6.52 14.95
CA TRP A 161 3.25 6.29 14.72
C TRP A 161 2.41 7.25 15.57
N LYS A 162 2.77 7.44 16.84
CA LYS A 162 2.11 8.40 17.71
C LYS A 162 2.18 9.81 17.12
N SER A 163 3.36 10.25 16.69
CA SER A 163 3.52 11.55 16.05
C SER A 163 2.62 11.72 14.82
N ARG A 164 2.55 10.72 13.92
CA ARG A 164 1.70 10.77 12.73
C ARG A 164 0.21 10.80 13.06
N ILE A 165 -0.23 9.98 14.03
CA ILE A 165 -1.64 9.96 14.46
C ILE A 165 -1.99 11.27 15.16
N PHE A 166 -1.14 11.77 16.07
CA PHE A 166 -1.39 13.03 16.76
C PHE A 166 -1.42 14.22 15.80
N LYS A 167 -0.50 14.29 14.83
CA LYS A 167 -0.51 15.32 13.79
C LYS A 167 -1.78 15.29 12.95
N PHE A 168 -2.29 14.09 12.68
CA PHE A 168 -3.53 13.90 11.92
C PHE A 168 -4.77 14.27 12.72
N VAL A 169 -4.84 13.87 14.01
CA VAL A 169 -6.00 14.12 14.88
C VAL A 169 -6.04 15.56 15.41
N LYS A 170 -4.87 16.13 15.76
CA LYS A 170 -4.74 17.55 16.05
C LYS A 170 -4.64 18.32 14.73
N HIS A 171 -5.73 18.35 13.99
CA HIS A 171 -5.96 19.40 13.01
C HIS A 171 -6.16 20.71 13.78
N GLU A 172 -5.11 21.24 14.41
CA GLU A 172 -5.10 22.65 14.78
C GLU A 172 -5.13 23.39 13.43
N GLU A 173 -6.21 24.12 13.17
CA GLU A 173 -6.21 25.17 12.17
C GLU A 173 -5.15 26.17 12.63
N VAL A 174 -3.89 25.87 12.32
CA VAL A 174 -2.79 26.77 12.62
C VAL A 174 -2.98 27.97 11.72
N PRO A 175 -3.20 29.18 12.26
CA PRO A 175 -3.29 30.36 11.44
C PRO A 175 -2.12 30.43 10.47
N PRO A 176 -2.29 30.90 9.23
CA PRO A 176 -1.24 30.93 8.20
C PRO A 176 0.09 31.54 8.69
N GLU A 177 0.02 32.46 9.66
CA GLU A 177 1.16 33.14 10.26
C GLU A 177 2.00 32.25 11.22
N LYS A 178 1.44 31.16 11.73
CA LYS A 178 2.09 30.22 12.65
C LYS A 178 2.38 28.87 12.03
N PHE A 179 2.12 28.73 10.74
CA PHE A 179 2.34 27.47 10.02
C PHE A 179 3.84 27.27 9.79
N ASP A 180 4.42 26.30 10.51
CA ASP A 180 5.83 25.94 10.39
C ASP A 180 6.03 25.02 9.18
N LEU A 181 6.33 25.62 8.02
CA LEU A 181 6.57 24.91 6.77
C LEU A 181 7.72 23.91 6.88
N ASP A 182 8.67 24.09 7.82
CA ASP A 182 9.80 23.16 7.98
C ASP A 182 9.39 21.88 8.69
N LYS A 183 8.43 21.94 9.61
CA LYS A 183 7.98 20.78 10.40
C LYS A 183 6.93 19.92 9.70
N ASP A 184 6.04 20.54 8.93
CA ASP A 184 4.92 19.90 8.24
C ASP A 184 4.97 20.10 6.71
N ALA A 185 6.15 20.38 6.18
CA ALA A 185 6.43 20.74 4.80
C ALA A 185 5.70 19.85 3.78
N GLN A 186 5.73 18.54 3.95
CA GLN A 186 5.14 17.62 2.96
C GLN A 186 3.62 17.73 2.88
N VAL A 187 2.92 17.75 4.02
CA VAL A 187 1.45 17.85 4.05
C VAL A 187 1.01 19.26 3.70
N GLY A 188 1.73 20.28 4.20
CA GLY A 188 1.45 21.68 3.91
C GLY A 188 1.54 22.00 2.43
N HIS A 189 2.65 21.63 1.79
CA HIS A 189 2.83 21.85 0.35
C HIS A 189 1.84 21.03 -0.50
N ALA A 190 1.48 19.80 -0.09
CA ALA A 190 0.44 19.04 -0.75
C ALA A 190 -0.94 19.73 -0.67
N ASN A 191 -1.29 20.27 0.48
CA ASN A 191 -2.54 21.03 0.65
C ASN A 191 -2.53 22.33 -0.16
N ILE A 192 -1.40 23.05 -0.21
CA ILE A 192 -1.24 24.25 -1.06
C ILE A 192 -1.37 23.87 -2.53
N ALA A 193 -0.74 22.78 -2.99
CA ALA A 193 -0.85 22.26 -4.35
C ALA A 193 -2.32 22.03 -4.73
N ILE A 194 -3.08 21.36 -3.86
CA ILE A 194 -4.50 21.09 -4.08
C ILE A 194 -5.33 22.38 -4.06
N ALA A 195 -5.07 23.27 -3.11
CA ALA A 195 -5.81 24.53 -3.00
C ALA A 195 -5.55 25.49 -4.17
N SER A 196 -4.33 25.49 -4.71
CA SER A 196 -3.93 26.34 -5.86
C SER A 196 -4.39 25.79 -7.21
N SER A 197 -4.82 24.52 -7.28
CA SER A 197 -5.09 23.83 -8.55
C SER A 197 -6.25 24.36 -9.34
N ASN A 198 -7.26 24.99 -8.71
CA ASN A 198 -8.52 25.29 -9.32
C ASN A 198 -9.21 24.07 -9.99
N ILE A 199 -10.21 24.27 -10.84
CA ILE A 199 -10.92 23.19 -11.54
C ILE A 199 -10.07 22.60 -12.69
N ILE A 200 -9.34 23.45 -13.41
CA ILE A 200 -8.60 23.08 -14.64
C ILE A 200 -7.12 22.75 -14.36
N GLY A 201 -6.59 23.22 -13.22
CA GLY A 201 -5.16 23.12 -12.90
C GLY A 201 -4.34 24.26 -13.51
N GLN A 202 -3.04 24.25 -13.17
CA GLN A 202 -2.08 25.28 -13.64
C GLN A 202 -1.43 24.90 -14.98
N GLY A 203 -1.77 23.75 -15.53
CA GLY A 203 -1.20 23.18 -16.74
C GLY A 203 -0.05 22.19 -16.47
N PRO A 204 0.16 21.19 -17.36
CA PRO A 204 1.19 20.19 -17.21
C PRO A 204 2.59 20.81 -17.12
N GLY A 205 3.37 20.40 -16.14
CA GLY A 205 4.74 20.87 -15.90
C GLY A 205 4.85 22.19 -15.10
N ASN A 206 3.72 22.85 -14.79
CA ASN A 206 3.69 24.14 -14.10
C ASN A 206 3.46 24.01 -12.59
N SER A 207 3.62 22.85 -12.00
CA SER A 207 3.52 22.67 -10.55
C SER A 207 4.62 23.45 -9.84
N VAL A 208 4.23 24.39 -8.99
CA VAL A 208 5.15 25.17 -8.14
C VAL A 208 5.54 24.34 -6.91
N GLN A 209 4.59 23.59 -6.34
CA GLN A 209 4.82 22.85 -5.12
C GLN A 209 5.71 21.61 -5.31
N ARG A 210 5.90 21.15 -6.54
CA ARG A 210 6.77 20.02 -6.89
C ARG A 210 8.19 20.21 -6.37
N ASP A 211 8.75 21.41 -6.45
CA ASP A 211 10.15 21.69 -6.11
C ASP A 211 10.36 21.81 -4.58
N PHE A 212 9.30 22.02 -3.82
CA PHE A 212 9.30 22.10 -2.38
C PHE A 212 8.95 20.77 -1.67
N LEU A 213 8.36 19.82 -2.39
CA LEU A 213 8.00 18.50 -1.87
C LEU A 213 9.18 17.53 -2.02
N SER A 214 9.82 17.13 -0.92
CA SER A 214 10.93 16.17 -0.92
C SER A 214 10.57 14.80 -1.50
N GLN A 215 9.29 14.41 -1.46
CA GLN A 215 8.76 13.15 -2.02
C GLN A 215 7.66 13.41 -3.07
N ALA A 216 7.75 14.51 -3.82
CA ALA A 216 6.76 14.92 -4.81
C ALA A 216 6.43 13.79 -5.80
N PHE A 217 7.44 13.18 -6.37
CA PHE A 217 7.29 12.13 -7.40
C PHE A 217 7.02 10.72 -6.83
N SER A 218 7.07 10.53 -5.52
CA SER A 218 6.80 9.25 -4.86
C SER A 218 5.41 9.25 -4.21
N ASP A 219 5.32 9.77 -3.02
CA ASP A 219 4.14 9.60 -2.16
C ASP A 219 3.05 10.64 -2.43
N PHE A 220 3.44 11.83 -2.93
CA PHE A 220 2.55 12.98 -3.14
C PHE A 220 2.32 13.32 -4.63
N ILE A 221 2.69 12.41 -5.54
CA ILE A 221 2.49 12.62 -6.98
C ILE A 221 1.03 12.96 -7.34
N TYR A 222 0.07 12.41 -6.59
CA TYR A 222 -1.35 12.70 -6.81
C TYR A 222 -1.70 14.15 -6.51
N ALA A 223 -1.10 14.79 -5.50
CA ALA A 223 -1.26 16.21 -5.22
C ALA A 223 -0.67 17.07 -6.35
N VAL A 224 0.48 16.67 -6.91
CA VAL A 224 1.09 17.33 -8.08
C VAL A 224 0.18 17.21 -9.31
N ILE A 225 -0.42 16.01 -9.55
CA ILE A 225 -1.38 15.82 -10.65
C ILE A 225 -2.59 16.73 -10.48
N ILE A 226 -3.09 16.90 -9.26
CA ILE A 226 -4.20 17.82 -8.96
C ILE A 226 -3.77 19.26 -9.25
N GLU A 227 -2.59 19.68 -8.83
CA GLU A 227 -2.08 21.03 -9.07
C GLU A 227 -1.96 21.33 -10.57
N GLU A 228 -1.40 20.40 -11.36
CA GLU A 228 -1.18 20.59 -12.80
C GLU A 228 -2.43 20.43 -13.66
N MET A 229 -3.26 19.41 -13.37
CA MET A 229 -4.40 19.02 -14.22
C MET A 229 -5.76 19.28 -13.58
N GLY A 230 -5.77 19.84 -12.38
CA GLY A 230 -6.99 20.12 -11.65
C GLY A 230 -7.77 18.88 -11.23
N ILE A 231 -9.03 19.11 -10.87
CA ILE A 231 -9.95 18.04 -10.45
C ILE A 231 -10.20 17.02 -11.57
N PHE A 232 -10.17 17.45 -12.84
CA PHE A 232 -10.32 16.54 -13.97
C PHE A 232 -9.19 15.51 -14.07
N GLY A 233 -7.93 15.93 -13.82
CA GLY A 233 -6.79 15.01 -13.75
C GLY A 233 -6.92 14.02 -12.61
N ALA A 234 -7.35 14.48 -11.43
CA ALA A 234 -7.62 13.63 -10.29
C ALA A 234 -8.66 12.54 -10.59
N ILE A 235 -9.80 12.93 -11.13
CA ILE A 235 -10.89 12.02 -11.50
C ILE A 235 -10.43 11.05 -12.60
N PHE A 236 -9.70 11.52 -13.59
CA PHE A 236 -9.19 10.69 -14.68
C PHE A 236 -8.28 9.59 -14.16
N VAL A 237 -7.32 9.91 -13.28
CA VAL A 237 -6.42 8.92 -12.67
C VAL A 237 -7.21 7.91 -11.81
N ALA A 238 -8.15 8.37 -10.98
CA ALA A 238 -8.99 7.49 -10.18
C ALA A 238 -9.83 6.55 -11.07
N LEU A 239 -10.39 7.07 -12.17
CA LEU A 239 -11.17 6.29 -13.14
C LEU A 239 -10.34 5.17 -13.78
N LEU A 240 -9.05 5.40 -14.09
CA LEU A 240 -8.19 4.35 -14.65
C LEU A 240 -8.08 3.14 -13.72
N TYR A 241 -7.95 3.35 -12.41
CA TYR A 241 -7.93 2.24 -11.43
C TYR A 241 -9.28 1.55 -11.31
N VAL A 242 -10.39 2.30 -11.36
CA VAL A 242 -11.74 1.72 -11.40
C VAL A 242 -11.93 0.86 -12.65
N VAL A 243 -11.50 1.35 -13.82
CA VAL A 243 -11.52 0.60 -15.10
C VAL A 243 -10.67 -0.66 -15.01
N LEU A 244 -9.47 -0.60 -14.42
CA LEU A 244 -8.61 -1.76 -14.20
C LEU A 244 -9.35 -2.84 -13.40
N LEU A 245 -9.96 -2.47 -12.26
CA LEU A 245 -10.69 -3.40 -11.41
C LEU A 245 -11.90 -4.00 -12.13
N PHE A 246 -12.68 -3.16 -12.80
CA PHE A 246 -13.86 -3.61 -13.55
C PHE A 246 -13.51 -4.55 -14.70
N ARG A 247 -12.46 -4.23 -15.47
CA ARG A 247 -11.96 -5.09 -16.56
C ARG A 247 -11.47 -6.43 -16.03
N THR A 248 -10.70 -6.43 -14.95
CA THR A 248 -10.23 -7.66 -14.30
C THR A 248 -11.40 -8.49 -13.79
N GLY A 249 -12.44 -7.87 -13.24
CA GLY A 249 -13.66 -8.56 -12.82
C GLY A 249 -14.41 -9.23 -14.00
N LYS A 250 -14.43 -8.59 -15.19
CA LYS A 250 -14.98 -9.22 -16.40
C LYS A 250 -14.14 -10.41 -16.85
N ILE A 251 -12.81 -10.29 -16.84
CA ILE A 251 -11.89 -11.37 -17.19
C ILE A 251 -12.08 -12.57 -16.23
N ALA A 252 -12.20 -12.31 -14.94
CA ALA A 252 -12.38 -13.34 -13.93
C ALA A 252 -13.65 -14.20 -14.16
N LYS A 253 -14.72 -13.61 -14.69
CA LYS A 253 -15.96 -14.33 -14.99
C LYS A 253 -15.86 -15.27 -16.20
N LEU A 254 -14.88 -15.06 -17.09
CA LEU A 254 -14.67 -15.87 -18.30
C LEU A 254 -13.72 -17.05 -18.07
N CYS A 255 -13.14 -17.17 -16.89
CA CYS A 255 -12.21 -18.24 -16.56
C CYS A 255 -12.96 -19.51 -16.13
N GLU A 256 -12.62 -20.65 -16.70
CA GLU A 256 -13.18 -21.96 -16.34
C GLU A 256 -12.59 -22.51 -15.02
N ASN A 257 -11.29 -22.26 -14.81
CA ASN A 257 -10.58 -22.69 -13.60
C ASN A 257 -10.66 -21.64 -12.48
N ASN A 258 -10.65 -22.08 -11.23
CA ASN A 258 -10.80 -21.18 -10.06
C ASN A 258 -9.54 -20.38 -9.73
N PHE A 259 -8.33 -20.86 -10.05
CA PHE A 259 -7.09 -20.18 -9.69
C PHE A 259 -6.83 -18.87 -10.45
N PRO A 260 -6.93 -18.82 -11.80
CA PRO A 260 -6.64 -17.59 -12.55
C PRO A 260 -7.51 -16.39 -12.15
N PRO A 261 -8.83 -16.53 -11.93
CA PRO A 261 -9.67 -15.40 -11.52
C PRO A 261 -9.29 -14.87 -10.13
N PHE A 262 -8.99 -15.74 -9.15
CA PHE A 262 -8.55 -15.28 -7.83
C PHE A 262 -7.19 -14.57 -7.87
N LEU A 263 -6.27 -15.05 -8.71
CA LEU A 263 -4.98 -14.40 -8.89
C LEU A 263 -5.15 -13.01 -9.54
N ALA A 264 -5.85 -12.92 -10.66
CA ALA A 264 -6.05 -11.66 -11.36
C ALA A 264 -6.77 -10.63 -10.50
N MET A 265 -7.86 -11.04 -9.83
CA MET A 265 -8.60 -10.15 -8.91
C MET A 265 -7.78 -9.75 -7.71
N GLY A 266 -7.01 -10.66 -7.12
CA GLY A 266 -6.14 -10.35 -5.99
C GLY A 266 -5.06 -9.32 -6.33
N LEU A 267 -4.40 -9.46 -7.48
CA LEU A 267 -3.41 -8.49 -7.97
C LEU A 267 -4.05 -7.14 -8.32
N ALA A 268 -5.22 -7.13 -8.95
CA ALA A 268 -5.95 -5.90 -9.24
C ALA A 268 -6.39 -5.19 -7.96
N LEU A 269 -6.92 -5.93 -6.97
CA LEU A 269 -7.27 -5.38 -5.65
C LEU A 269 -6.05 -4.80 -4.95
N LEU A 270 -4.89 -5.46 -5.02
CA LEU A 270 -3.65 -4.96 -4.43
C LEU A 270 -3.27 -3.60 -5.03
N LEU A 271 -3.25 -3.47 -6.36
CA LEU A 271 -2.92 -2.23 -7.06
C LEU A 271 -3.93 -1.13 -6.76
N VAL A 272 -5.23 -1.43 -6.87
CA VAL A 272 -6.31 -0.44 -6.67
C VAL A 272 -6.39 0.02 -5.22
N THR A 273 -6.26 -0.89 -4.25
CA THR A 273 -6.28 -0.53 -2.84
C THR A 273 -5.06 0.33 -2.48
N GLN A 274 -3.87 0.01 -3.01
CA GLN A 274 -2.68 0.84 -2.81
C GLN A 274 -2.84 2.23 -3.43
N ALA A 275 -3.42 2.32 -4.63
CA ALA A 275 -3.72 3.60 -5.28
C ALA A 275 -4.70 4.43 -4.46
N LEU A 276 -5.79 3.81 -3.99
CA LEU A 276 -6.79 4.48 -3.16
C LEU A 276 -6.17 5.03 -1.87
N PHE A 277 -5.33 4.25 -1.20
CA PHE A 277 -4.63 4.71 0.00
C PHE A 277 -3.71 5.91 -0.30
N ASN A 278 -2.94 5.89 -1.38
CA ASN A 278 -2.10 7.03 -1.77
C ASN A 278 -2.95 8.28 -2.06
N MET A 279 -4.04 8.14 -2.81
CA MET A 279 -4.95 9.24 -3.11
C MET A 279 -5.56 9.82 -1.83
N CYS A 280 -6.02 8.98 -0.90
CA CYS A 280 -6.56 9.43 0.40
C CYS A 280 -5.51 10.17 1.24
N VAL A 281 -4.24 9.72 1.22
CA VAL A 281 -3.13 10.40 1.89
C VAL A 281 -2.88 11.77 1.26
N ALA A 282 -2.82 11.84 -0.07
CA ALA A 282 -2.53 13.06 -0.80
C ALA A 282 -3.59 14.15 -0.56
N VAL A 283 -4.86 13.77 -0.39
CA VAL A 283 -5.96 14.70 -0.08
C VAL A 283 -6.22 14.87 1.43
N GLY A 284 -5.34 14.36 2.29
CA GLY A 284 -5.42 14.57 3.73
C GLY A 284 -6.50 13.75 4.47
N LEU A 285 -7.14 12.76 3.83
CA LEU A 285 -8.15 11.91 4.47
C LEU A 285 -7.56 10.84 5.39
N VAL A 286 -6.28 10.50 5.22
CA VAL A 286 -5.58 9.47 5.98
C VAL A 286 -4.17 9.99 6.32
N PRO A 287 -3.60 9.63 7.47
CA PRO A 287 -2.24 10.05 7.81
C PRO A 287 -1.20 9.55 6.79
N VAL A 288 -0.11 10.31 6.63
CA VAL A 288 0.96 10.02 5.67
C VAL A 288 1.52 8.61 5.87
N THR A 289 1.51 7.80 4.81
CA THR A 289 1.84 6.37 4.87
C THR A 289 3.15 6.00 4.16
N GLY A 290 3.64 6.83 3.24
CA GLY A 290 4.82 6.51 2.45
C GLY A 290 4.57 5.39 1.43
N GLN A 291 3.36 5.32 0.86
CA GLN A 291 3.00 4.35 -0.18
C GLN A 291 2.97 5.06 -1.54
N PRO A 292 3.76 4.59 -2.53
CA PRO A 292 3.72 5.18 -3.87
C PRO A 292 2.42 4.84 -4.59
N LEU A 293 1.99 5.72 -5.49
CA LEU A 293 0.88 5.48 -6.41
C LEU A 293 1.32 4.48 -7.49
N PRO A 294 0.73 3.26 -7.56
CA PRO A 294 1.18 2.22 -8.48
C PRO A 294 1.20 2.69 -9.94
N LEU A 295 2.26 2.34 -10.69
CA LEU A 295 2.47 2.65 -12.10
C LEU A 295 2.69 4.16 -12.44
N ILE A 296 2.38 5.08 -11.54
CA ILE A 296 2.49 6.53 -11.76
C ILE A 296 3.67 7.12 -10.98
N SER A 297 3.82 6.75 -9.70
CA SER A 297 4.93 7.24 -8.88
C SER A 297 6.29 6.77 -9.38
N LYS A 298 7.32 7.60 -9.19
CA LYS A 298 8.71 7.22 -9.39
C LYS A 298 9.14 6.25 -8.28
N GLY A 299 8.95 4.96 -8.53
CA GLY A 299 9.14 3.92 -7.51
C GLY A 299 10.26 2.90 -7.81
N GLY A 300 11.15 3.16 -8.79
CA GLY A 300 12.25 2.24 -9.12
C GLY A 300 11.78 0.79 -9.33
N THR A 301 12.21 -0.12 -8.46
CA THR A 301 11.85 -1.55 -8.54
C THR A 301 10.37 -1.84 -8.27
N SER A 302 9.64 -0.98 -7.53
CA SER A 302 8.21 -1.16 -7.32
C SER A 302 7.42 -1.04 -8.62
N THR A 303 7.86 -0.17 -9.54
CA THR A 303 7.25 -0.05 -10.87
C THR A 303 7.42 -1.34 -11.68
N ILE A 304 8.61 -1.96 -11.65
CA ILE A 304 8.87 -3.24 -12.34
C ILE A 304 7.93 -4.33 -11.79
N ILE A 305 7.78 -4.42 -10.48
CA ILE A 305 6.90 -5.42 -9.83
C ILE A 305 5.43 -5.16 -10.19
N ASN A 306 5.00 -3.90 -10.21
CA ASN A 306 3.64 -3.55 -10.63
C ASN A 306 3.40 -3.91 -12.10
N CYS A 307 4.38 -3.73 -12.98
CA CYS A 307 4.31 -4.20 -14.37
C CYS A 307 4.19 -5.73 -14.47
N ILE A 308 4.90 -6.48 -13.61
CA ILE A 308 4.76 -7.94 -13.53
C ILE A 308 3.33 -8.31 -13.12
N PHE A 309 2.74 -7.60 -12.14
CA PHE A 309 1.35 -7.84 -11.72
C PHE A 309 0.35 -7.59 -12.87
N ILE A 310 0.51 -6.51 -13.61
CA ILE A 310 -0.30 -6.23 -14.81
C ILE A 310 -0.07 -7.31 -15.87
N GLY A 311 1.18 -7.72 -16.11
CA GLY A 311 1.52 -8.82 -17.03
C GLY A 311 0.81 -10.12 -16.67
N ALA A 312 0.74 -10.46 -15.37
CA ALA A 312 -0.01 -11.63 -14.91
C ALA A 312 -1.53 -11.51 -15.18
N ILE A 313 -2.12 -10.33 -14.92
CA ILE A 313 -3.54 -10.06 -15.21
C ILE A 313 -3.82 -10.21 -16.73
N ILE A 314 -2.94 -9.66 -17.59
CA ILE A 314 -3.06 -9.78 -19.06
C ILE A 314 -2.90 -11.23 -19.50
N SER A 315 -2.00 -12.00 -18.91
CA SER A 315 -1.83 -13.43 -19.19
C SER A 315 -3.11 -14.21 -18.91
N VAL A 316 -3.75 -13.97 -17.76
CA VAL A 316 -5.06 -14.57 -17.43
C VAL A 316 -6.13 -14.16 -18.46
N SER A 317 -6.14 -12.91 -18.91
CA SER A 317 -7.08 -12.43 -19.92
C SER A 317 -6.95 -13.18 -21.26
N ARG A 318 -5.72 -13.48 -21.68
CA ARG A 318 -5.48 -14.24 -22.92
C ARG A 318 -6.01 -15.67 -22.83
N THR A 319 -5.80 -16.32 -21.68
CA THR A 319 -6.30 -17.69 -21.45
C THR A 319 -7.82 -17.73 -21.44
N ALA A 320 -8.47 -16.77 -20.76
CA ALA A 320 -9.92 -16.67 -20.72
C ALA A 320 -10.55 -16.47 -22.11
N LYS A 321 -9.99 -15.57 -22.93
CA LYS A 321 -10.46 -15.35 -24.31
C LYS A 321 -10.30 -16.58 -25.20
N LYS A 322 -9.21 -17.34 -25.04
CA LYS A 322 -8.99 -18.56 -25.82
C LYS A 322 -10.07 -19.61 -25.51
N ALA A 323 -10.41 -19.78 -24.24
CA ALA A 323 -11.48 -20.67 -23.80
C ALA A 323 -12.86 -20.27 -24.40
N GLU A 324 -13.19 -18.96 -24.33
CA GLU A 324 -14.42 -18.40 -24.90
C GLU A 324 -14.52 -18.64 -26.42
N ASN A 325 -13.44 -18.47 -27.17
CA ASN A 325 -13.42 -18.68 -28.61
C ASN A 325 -13.59 -20.16 -28.97
N VAL A 326 -12.98 -21.08 -28.21
CA VAL A 326 -13.14 -22.52 -28.39
C VAL A 326 -14.59 -22.95 -28.12
N ALA A 327 -15.21 -22.42 -27.07
CA ALA A 327 -16.60 -22.68 -26.75
C ALA A 327 -17.54 -22.24 -27.89
N LYS A 328 -17.33 -21.03 -28.44
CA LYS A 328 -18.12 -20.48 -29.55
C LYS A 328 -17.97 -21.28 -30.86
N SER A 329 -16.74 -21.74 -31.18
CA SER A 329 -16.51 -22.56 -32.37
C SER A 329 -17.17 -23.92 -32.26
N GLY A 330 -17.16 -24.58 -31.09
CA GLY A 330 -17.84 -25.85 -30.85
C GLY A 330 -19.38 -25.77 -30.87
N GLU A 331 -19.98 -24.61 -30.58
CA GLU A 331 -21.42 -24.37 -30.74
C GLU A 331 -21.81 -24.16 -32.20
N THR A 332 -20.92 -23.61 -33.03
CA THR A 332 -21.16 -23.36 -34.46
C THR A 332 -21.10 -24.66 -35.27
N GLU A 333 -20.28 -25.63 -34.85
CA GLU A 333 -20.21 -26.97 -35.51
C GLU A 333 -21.39 -27.90 -35.15
N LYS A 334 -22.15 -27.60 -34.10
CA LYS A 334 -23.30 -28.38 -33.65
C LYS A 334 -24.65 -27.90 -34.21
N LYS A 335 -24.68 -26.81 -34.96
CA LYS A 335 -25.84 -26.30 -35.71
C LYS A 335 -25.71 -26.60 -37.21
#